data_84fa4c24d2db120f33a1f9bc8a6b6f8f
#
_entry.id   84fa4c24d2db120f33a1f9bc8a6b6f8f
#
_cell.length_a   1.000
_cell.length_b   1.000
_cell.length_c   1.000
_cell.angle_alpha   90.00
_cell.angle_beta   90.00
_cell.angle_gamma   90.00
#
_symmetry.space_group_name_H-M   'P 1'
#
loop_
_entity.id
_entity.type
_entity.pdbx_description
1 polymer ?
#
loop_
_entity_poly.entity_id
_entity_poly.type
_entity_poly.pdbx_seq_one_letter_code
_entity_poly.pdbx_strand_id
1 'polypeptide(L)'
;MDIERKVRREILSLTRPQHGGDIWQYGDVEDFSSNINPLGPPVELKQFFLETVDKIQHYPDDSAVRLKEAISNHFDISVDQIIVGGGSVELIRLFSEVFLERGNKVIIPQPTFEEYSFSCRFIGARIIYFPLSEDNSFKINFEELFEKIDRSIKAVFLCNPNNPTSKVETKKKILEFVEECEKREILVFLDEAFIDFVESPNNFSCIQEVENHNNLFIIRSLTKSFAIPGLRVGYGIGSKPIIRYMENARLSWNVNTIAQLVASKLINECYDHLEKAIKAIKPEKNRIFDTLQKTKFYKPIYPDANFFFVRIDGLGINSQEFKKTMLKWKILVRDCTSFGSPCEKYTRFAIKTPEKNDKLIEAMNIILTHIKKPKNGEM
;
A
#
# COMPACT_ATOMS: atom_id res chain seq x y z
N MET A 1 -18.66 28.61 -23.78
CA MET A 1 -18.96 28.25 -22.37
C MET A 1 -17.63 27.95 -21.69
N ASP A 2 -17.32 28.63 -20.60
CA ASP A 2 -16.12 28.38 -19.81
C ASP A 2 -16.37 27.15 -18.92
N ILE A 3 -15.77 26.00 -19.25
CA ILE A 3 -16.00 24.74 -18.56
C ILE A 3 -15.42 24.76 -17.13
N GLU A 4 -14.32 25.50 -16.87
CA GLU A 4 -13.69 25.58 -15.55
C GLU A 4 -14.65 26.10 -14.49
N ARG A 5 -15.55 27.06 -14.87
CA ARG A 5 -16.57 27.56 -13.94
C ARG A 5 -17.65 26.53 -13.55
N LYS A 6 -17.72 25.40 -14.25
CA LYS A 6 -18.63 24.29 -13.96
C LYS A 6 -17.97 23.15 -13.21
N VAL A 7 -16.66 23.15 -13.12
CA VAL A 7 -15.90 22.14 -12.39
C VAL A 7 -15.97 22.43 -10.89
N ARG A 8 -16.10 21.39 -10.09
CA ARG A 8 -16.00 21.50 -8.63
C ARG A 8 -14.63 22.08 -8.23
N ARG A 9 -14.63 22.98 -7.24
CA ARG A 9 -13.40 23.68 -6.80
C ARG A 9 -12.29 22.71 -6.38
N GLU A 10 -12.65 21.61 -5.73
CA GLU A 10 -11.72 20.57 -5.29
C GLU A 10 -10.97 19.93 -6.45
N ILE A 11 -11.62 19.82 -7.61
CA ILE A 11 -11.05 19.17 -8.81
C ILE A 11 -10.10 20.11 -9.56
N LEU A 12 -10.35 21.43 -9.56
CA LEU A 12 -9.52 22.40 -10.29
C LEU A 12 -8.04 22.38 -9.86
N SER A 13 -7.76 22.10 -8.59
CA SER A 13 -6.39 22.06 -8.04
C SER A 13 -5.90 20.64 -7.75
N LEU A 14 -6.69 19.61 -8.10
CA LEU A 14 -6.38 18.24 -7.76
C LEU A 14 -5.38 17.65 -8.78
N THR A 15 -4.23 17.23 -8.29
CA THR A 15 -3.22 16.53 -9.11
C THR A 15 -3.22 15.05 -8.75
N ARG A 16 -3.22 14.18 -9.77
CA ARG A 16 -3.18 12.73 -9.57
C ARG A 16 -1.86 12.30 -8.91
N PRO A 17 -1.90 11.41 -7.91
CA PRO A 17 -0.69 10.88 -7.31
C PRO A 17 0.11 10.05 -8.32
N GLN A 18 1.43 10.07 -8.16
CA GLN A 18 2.31 9.19 -8.93
C GLN A 18 2.44 7.86 -8.23
N HIS A 19 2.49 6.77 -9.00
CA HIS A 19 2.62 5.42 -8.46
C HIS A 19 3.86 4.71 -9.01
N GLY A 20 4.23 3.58 -8.39
CA GLY A 20 5.16 2.61 -8.97
C GLY A 20 4.43 1.66 -9.92
N GLY A 21 5.20 0.80 -10.61
CA GLY A 21 4.64 -0.23 -11.51
C GLY A 21 4.31 0.26 -12.92
N ASP A 22 4.75 1.46 -13.30
CA ASP A 22 4.51 2.04 -14.63
C ASP A 22 5.55 1.55 -15.66
N ILE A 23 5.65 0.23 -15.79
CA ILE A 23 6.62 -0.44 -16.69
C ILE A 23 6.36 -0.15 -18.17
N TRP A 24 5.12 0.16 -18.53
CA TRP A 24 4.71 0.40 -19.92
C TRP A 24 5.42 1.60 -20.55
N GLN A 25 5.91 2.54 -19.73
CA GLN A 25 6.68 3.70 -20.19
C GLN A 25 8.16 3.38 -20.48
N TYR A 26 8.69 2.29 -19.92
CA TYR A 26 10.15 2.04 -19.90
C TYR A 26 10.57 0.80 -20.68
N GLY A 27 9.61 0.04 -21.24
CA GLY A 27 9.91 -1.18 -22.00
C GLY A 27 10.46 -2.31 -21.13
N ASP A 28 11.52 -2.97 -21.60
CA ASP A 28 12.16 -4.11 -20.92
C ASP A 28 13.00 -3.64 -19.73
N VAL A 29 12.35 -3.53 -18.56
CA VAL A 29 12.99 -3.18 -17.28
C VAL A 29 12.57 -4.16 -16.18
N GLU A 30 13.47 -4.42 -15.24
CA GLU A 30 13.12 -5.14 -14.01
C GLU A 30 12.43 -4.17 -13.03
N ASP A 31 11.15 -4.41 -12.74
CA ASP A 31 10.35 -3.52 -11.90
C ASP A 31 10.54 -3.81 -10.40
N PHE A 32 11.30 -2.97 -9.73
CA PHE A 32 11.42 -2.91 -8.27
C PHE A 32 10.54 -1.83 -7.64
N SER A 33 9.81 -1.04 -8.44
CA SER A 33 8.99 0.06 -7.95
C SER A 33 7.64 -0.38 -7.37
N SER A 34 7.16 -1.58 -7.73
CA SER A 34 5.94 -2.18 -7.22
C SER A 34 6.23 -3.30 -6.21
N ASN A 35 5.60 -3.20 -5.03
CA ASN A 35 5.84 -4.09 -3.90
C ASN A 35 4.92 -5.33 -3.98
N ILE A 36 5.05 -6.12 -5.04
CA ILE A 36 4.30 -7.37 -5.23
C ILE A 36 5.07 -8.57 -4.68
N ASN A 37 4.39 -9.68 -4.50
CA ASN A 37 4.98 -10.95 -4.06
C ASN A 37 6.20 -11.32 -4.93
N PRO A 38 7.40 -11.55 -4.33
CA PRO A 38 8.61 -11.86 -5.09
C PRO A 38 8.55 -13.16 -5.87
N LEU A 39 7.72 -14.12 -5.44
CA LEU A 39 7.54 -15.41 -6.11
C LEU A 39 6.68 -15.31 -7.39
N GLY A 40 6.08 -14.12 -7.64
CA GLY A 40 5.07 -14.00 -8.69
C GLY A 40 3.72 -14.60 -8.27
N PRO A 41 2.80 -14.79 -9.21
CA PRO A 41 1.53 -15.44 -8.93
C PRO A 41 1.70 -16.96 -8.73
N PRO A 42 0.79 -17.62 -7.98
CA PRO A 42 0.75 -19.07 -7.86
C PRO A 42 0.69 -19.76 -9.23
N VAL A 43 1.28 -20.95 -9.34
CA VAL A 43 1.35 -21.70 -10.61
C VAL A 43 -0.03 -22.11 -11.13
N GLU A 44 -0.99 -22.26 -10.23
CA GLU A 44 -2.39 -22.58 -10.48
C GLU A 44 -3.15 -21.45 -11.18
N LEU A 45 -2.63 -20.20 -11.15
CA LEU A 45 -3.31 -19.04 -11.70
C LEU A 45 -3.76 -19.25 -13.15
N LYS A 46 -2.88 -19.82 -13.99
CA LYS A 46 -3.21 -20.08 -15.40
C LYS A 46 -4.40 -21.00 -15.56
N GLN A 47 -4.47 -22.06 -14.76
CA GLN A 47 -5.60 -23.00 -14.76
C GLN A 47 -6.88 -22.28 -14.32
N PHE A 48 -6.84 -21.49 -13.25
CA PHE A 48 -8.00 -20.74 -12.77
C PHE A 48 -8.55 -19.77 -13.83
N PHE A 49 -7.68 -19.15 -14.61
CA PHE A 49 -8.11 -18.35 -15.76
C PHE A 49 -8.83 -19.18 -16.82
N LEU A 50 -8.26 -20.32 -17.21
CA LEU A 50 -8.87 -21.20 -18.22
C LEU A 50 -10.25 -21.71 -17.79
N GLU A 51 -10.44 -21.99 -16.50
CA GLU A 51 -11.72 -22.44 -15.95
C GLU A 51 -12.78 -21.33 -15.84
N THR A 52 -12.37 -20.07 -15.90
CA THR A 52 -13.26 -18.94 -15.65
C THR A 52 -13.44 -18.01 -16.86
N VAL A 53 -12.60 -18.10 -17.89
CA VAL A 53 -12.59 -17.16 -19.02
C VAL A 53 -13.91 -17.11 -19.78
N ASP A 54 -14.62 -18.23 -19.93
CA ASP A 54 -15.90 -18.28 -20.61
C ASP A 54 -17.02 -17.53 -19.87
N LYS A 55 -16.80 -17.21 -18.60
CA LYS A 55 -17.77 -16.44 -17.81
C LYS A 55 -17.75 -14.93 -18.12
N ILE A 56 -16.75 -14.47 -18.89
CA ILE A 56 -16.61 -13.04 -19.24
C ILE A 56 -17.79 -12.50 -20.06
N GLN A 57 -18.58 -13.36 -20.68
CA GLN A 57 -19.78 -12.98 -21.42
C GLN A 57 -20.95 -12.54 -20.52
N HIS A 58 -20.84 -12.75 -19.21
CA HIS A 58 -21.86 -12.38 -18.23
C HIS A 58 -21.39 -11.20 -17.37
N TYR A 59 -22.35 -10.36 -16.95
CA TYR A 59 -22.07 -9.38 -15.92
C TYR A 59 -21.52 -10.04 -14.66
N PRO A 60 -20.63 -9.35 -13.93
CA PRO A 60 -20.16 -9.85 -12.64
C PRO A 60 -21.33 -10.08 -11.66
N ASP A 61 -21.14 -10.98 -10.72
CA ASP A 61 -22.02 -11.03 -9.54
C ASP A 61 -21.84 -9.73 -8.77
N ASP A 62 -22.90 -8.92 -8.72
CA ASP A 62 -22.84 -7.59 -8.08
C ASP A 62 -22.52 -7.70 -6.59
N SER A 63 -23.00 -8.73 -5.92
CA SER A 63 -22.74 -9.00 -4.49
C SER A 63 -21.41 -9.71 -4.24
N ALA A 64 -20.71 -10.20 -5.27
CA ALA A 64 -19.46 -10.95 -5.20
C ALA A 64 -19.49 -12.08 -4.15
N VAL A 65 -20.59 -12.82 -4.09
CA VAL A 65 -20.90 -13.78 -3.01
C VAL A 65 -19.76 -14.79 -2.82
N ARG A 66 -19.29 -15.43 -3.89
CA ARG A 66 -18.22 -16.46 -3.80
C ARG A 66 -16.92 -15.90 -3.23
N LEU A 67 -16.55 -14.68 -3.60
CA LEU A 67 -15.34 -14.05 -3.09
C LEU A 67 -15.50 -13.65 -1.61
N LYS A 68 -16.65 -13.11 -1.23
CA LYS A 68 -16.94 -12.81 0.18
C LYS A 68 -16.98 -14.06 1.05
N GLU A 69 -17.57 -15.15 0.56
CA GLU A 69 -17.58 -16.46 1.25
C GLU A 69 -16.15 -17.00 1.43
N ALA A 70 -15.30 -16.93 0.41
CA ALA A 70 -13.90 -17.34 0.52
C ALA A 70 -13.14 -16.53 1.59
N ILE A 71 -13.34 -15.21 1.61
CA ILE A 71 -12.74 -14.33 2.64
C ILE A 71 -13.31 -14.64 4.02
N SER A 72 -14.63 -14.78 4.13
CA SER A 72 -15.36 -15.11 5.36
C SER A 72 -14.84 -16.41 5.98
N ASN A 73 -14.77 -17.46 5.19
CA ASN A 73 -14.30 -18.78 5.64
C ASN A 73 -12.81 -18.75 6.04
N HIS A 74 -11.98 -18.00 5.30
CA HIS A 74 -10.55 -17.93 5.58
C HIS A 74 -10.23 -17.20 6.88
N PHE A 75 -10.95 -16.11 7.18
CA PHE A 75 -10.70 -15.28 8.36
C PHE A 75 -11.68 -15.55 9.52
N ASP A 76 -12.64 -16.44 9.35
CA ASP A 76 -13.72 -16.71 10.33
C ASP A 76 -14.45 -15.43 10.75
N ILE A 77 -14.92 -14.67 9.76
CA ILE A 77 -15.67 -13.41 9.94
C ILE A 77 -16.98 -13.46 9.16
N SER A 78 -17.99 -12.68 9.59
CA SER A 78 -19.28 -12.63 8.88
C SER A 78 -19.17 -12.03 7.48
N VAL A 79 -19.87 -12.60 6.50
CA VAL A 79 -19.98 -12.06 5.13
C VAL A 79 -20.49 -10.61 5.12
N ASP A 80 -21.37 -10.25 6.06
CA ASP A 80 -21.90 -8.87 6.22
C ASP A 80 -20.87 -7.86 6.70
N GLN A 81 -19.67 -8.31 7.08
CA GLN A 81 -18.54 -7.46 7.46
C GLN A 81 -17.55 -7.25 6.32
N ILE A 82 -17.83 -7.76 5.11
CA ILE A 82 -16.92 -7.78 3.97
C ILE A 82 -17.50 -6.98 2.83
N ILE A 83 -16.67 -6.11 2.23
CA ILE A 83 -16.91 -5.44 0.96
C ILE A 83 -15.75 -5.72 0.00
N VAL A 84 -16.04 -5.91 -1.30
CA VAL A 84 -15.01 -6.09 -2.32
C VAL A 84 -14.90 -4.87 -3.22
N GLY A 85 -13.69 -4.60 -3.72
CA GLY A 85 -13.41 -3.45 -4.57
C GLY A 85 -12.49 -3.78 -5.74
N GLY A 86 -12.56 -3.00 -6.80
CA GLY A 86 -11.68 -3.01 -7.97
C GLY A 86 -10.23 -2.61 -7.61
N GLY A 87 -9.65 -3.32 -6.66
CA GLY A 87 -8.44 -3.02 -5.93
C GLY A 87 -8.75 -2.20 -4.66
N SER A 88 -7.83 -2.24 -3.69
CA SER A 88 -7.98 -1.49 -2.42
C SER A 88 -8.11 0.03 -2.62
N VAL A 89 -7.60 0.58 -3.71
CA VAL A 89 -7.70 2.01 -4.04
C VAL A 89 -9.15 2.47 -4.22
N GLU A 90 -10.02 1.64 -4.79
CA GLU A 90 -11.45 1.95 -4.87
C GLU A 90 -12.06 2.09 -3.48
N LEU A 91 -11.68 1.20 -2.55
CA LEU A 91 -12.23 1.22 -1.18
C LEU A 91 -11.72 2.43 -0.37
N ILE A 92 -10.49 2.90 -0.61
CA ILE A 92 -10.00 4.17 -0.05
C ILE A 92 -10.89 5.32 -0.51
N ARG A 93 -11.19 5.34 -1.80
CA ARG A 93 -12.04 6.37 -2.38
C ARG A 93 -13.47 6.30 -1.85
N LEU A 94 -14.06 5.12 -1.88
CA LEU A 94 -15.42 4.87 -1.41
C LEU A 94 -15.60 5.23 0.07
N PHE A 95 -14.65 4.85 0.94
CA PHE A 95 -14.68 5.25 2.35
C PHE A 95 -14.72 6.77 2.50
N SER A 96 -13.88 7.47 1.75
CA SER A 96 -13.88 8.94 1.79
C SER A 96 -15.19 9.54 1.28
N GLU A 97 -15.79 8.96 0.23
CA GLU A 97 -17.07 9.42 -0.34
C GLU A 97 -18.27 9.18 0.59
N VAL A 98 -18.23 8.08 1.35
CA VAL A 98 -19.34 7.73 2.26
C VAL A 98 -19.27 8.48 3.58
N PHE A 99 -18.08 8.67 4.14
CA PHE A 99 -17.94 9.14 5.53
C PHE A 99 -17.41 10.56 5.68
N LEU A 100 -16.88 11.16 4.62
CA LEU A 100 -16.32 12.50 4.67
C LEU A 100 -17.17 13.50 3.86
N GLU A 101 -17.25 14.70 4.41
CA GLU A 101 -17.84 15.87 3.77
C GLU A 101 -16.79 16.97 3.61
N ARG A 102 -17.12 17.93 2.76
CA ARG A 102 -16.30 19.13 2.59
C ARG A 102 -16.09 19.84 3.93
N GLY A 103 -14.81 20.09 4.26
CA GLY A 103 -14.43 20.78 5.48
C GLY A 103 -14.21 19.88 6.69
N ASN A 104 -14.58 18.59 6.64
CA ASN A 104 -14.21 17.63 7.68
C ASN A 104 -12.68 17.58 7.84
N LYS A 105 -12.21 17.48 9.06
CA LYS A 105 -10.78 17.31 9.34
C LYS A 105 -10.43 15.83 9.41
N VAL A 106 -9.32 15.46 8.78
CA VAL A 106 -8.75 14.11 8.84
C VAL A 106 -7.28 14.18 9.21
N ILE A 107 -6.79 13.18 9.93
CA ILE A 107 -5.36 13.05 10.23
C ILE A 107 -4.78 11.95 9.35
N ILE A 108 -3.62 12.23 8.76
CA ILE A 108 -2.86 11.28 7.93
C ILE A 108 -1.39 11.34 8.37
N PRO A 109 -0.83 10.25 8.96
CA PRO A 109 0.62 10.16 9.18
C PRO A 109 1.38 10.27 7.86
N GLN A 110 2.48 11.00 7.84
CA GLN A 110 3.28 11.25 6.64
C GLN A 110 4.78 11.05 6.94
N PRO A 111 5.54 10.35 6.07
CA PRO A 111 5.15 9.89 4.72
C PRO A 111 4.26 8.64 4.76
N THR A 112 3.28 8.60 3.85
CA THR A 112 2.42 7.44 3.63
C THR A 112 1.86 7.42 2.21
N PHE A 113 1.01 6.44 1.88
CA PHE A 113 0.42 6.26 0.55
C PHE A 113 -0.47 7.44 0.17
N GLU A 114 -0.22 8.05 -0.98
CA GLU A 114 -0.82 9.33 -1.37
C GLU A 114 -2.32 9.24 -1.70
N GLU A 115 -2.85 8.04 -1.97
CA GLU A 115 -4.29 7.89 -2.27
C GLU A 115 -5.18 8.30 -1.10
N TYR A 116 -4.73 8.23 0.13
CA TYR A 116 -5.50 8.72 1.28
C TYR A 116 -5.71 10.23 1.16
N SER A 117 -4.63 10.98 1.00
CA SER A 117 -4.69 12.44 0.86
C SER A 117 -5.42 12.87 -0.41
N PHE A 118 -5.24 12.13 -1.51
CA PHE A 118 -5.93 12.38 -2.77
C PHE A 118 -7.44 12.21 -2.62
N SER A 119 -7.90 11.10 -2.04
CA SER A 119 -9.31 10.82 -1.81
C SER A 119 -9.97 11.84 -0.88
N CYS A 120 -9.28 12.23 0.21
CA CYS A 120 -9.76 13.26 1.12
C CYS A 120 -9.87 14.64 0.43
N ARG A 121 -8.85 15.04 -0.35
CA ARG A 121 -8.89 16.31 -1.12
C ARG A 121 -9.99 16.31 -2.17
N PHE A 122 -10.26 15.17 -2.80
CA PHE A 122 -11.34 15.06 -3.79
C PHE A 122 -12.71 15.37 -3.19
N ILE A 123 -12.94 15.01 -1.92
CA ILE A 123 -14.16 15.35 -1.17
C ILE A 123 -14.12 16.81 -0.66
N GLY A 124 -12.94 17.41 -0.56
CA GLY A 124 -12.73 18.73 0.04
C GLY A 124 -12.53 18.70 1.54
N ALA A 125 -12.13 17.54 2.10
CA ALA A 125 -11.73 17.44 3.47
C ALA A 125 -10.41 18.17 3.75
N ARG A 126 -10.21 18.63 4.99
CA ARG A 126 -9.00 19.29 5.47
C ARG A 126 -8.06 18.26 6.07
N ILE A 127 -6.85 18.15 5.52
CA ILE A 127 -5.87 17.18 5.96
C ILE A 127 -4.94 17.82 6.99
N ILE A 128 -4.79 17.16 8.13
CA ILE A 128 -3.77 17.43 9.14
C ILE A 128 -2.73 16.32 9.00
N TYR A 129 -1.54 16.68 8.52
CA TYR A 129 -0.45 15.73 8.42
C TYR A 129 0.20 15.55 9.79
N PHE A 130 0.37 14.28 10.20
CA PHE A 130 1.14 13.90 11.37
C PHE A 130 2.53 13.41 10.91
N PRO A 131 3.63 14.12 11.25
CA PRO A 131 4.95 13.76 10.74
C PRO A 131 5.47 12.49 11.39
N LEU A 132 5.91 11.54 10.56
CA LEU A 132 6.68 10.38 10.99
C LEU A 132 8.17 10.72 10.89
N SER A 133 8.91 10.53 12.00
CA SER A 133 10.32 10.90 12.11
C SER A 133 11.25 9.72 11.78
N GLU A 134 12.37 10.02 11.10
CA GLU A 134 13.49 9.09 10.91
C GLU A 134 14.08 8.64 12.25
N ASP A 135 14.12 9.52 13.24
CA ASP A 135 14.67 9.23 14.59
C ASP A 135 13.88 8.11 15.29
N ASN A 136 12.58 7.97 14.99
CA ASN A 136 11.74 6.87 15.44
C ASN A 136 11.58 5.79 14.35
N SER A 137 12.51 5.71 13.40
CA SER A 137 12.43 4.77 12.26
C SER A 137 11.08 4.83 11.52
N PHE A 138 10.47 6.01 11.45
CA PHE A 138 9.14 6.25 10.86
C PHE A 138 7.99 5.45 11.48
N LYS A 139 8.14 4.99 12.72
CA LYS A 139 7.03 4.44 13.50
C LYS A 139 6.13 5.55 14.02
N ILE A 140 4.86 5.22 14.25
CA ILE A 140 3.89 6.16 14.81
C ILE A 140 4.19 6.34 16.30
N ASN A 141 4.38 7.59 16.74
CA ASN A 141 4.30 7.94 18.14
C ASN A 141 2.83 8.15 18.48
N PHE A 142 2.17 7.15 19.06
CA PHE A 142 0.76 7.21 19.38
C PHE A 142 0.44 8.21 20.49
N GLU A 143 1.34 8.45 21.42
CA GLU A 143 1.18 9.44 22.47
C GLU A 143 1.07 10.85 21.87
N GLU A 144 2.00 11.22 20.99
CA GLU A 144 1.94 12.51 20.27
C GLU A 144 0.73 12.58 19.31
N LEU A 145 0.36 11.46 18.70
CA LEU A 145 -0.81 11.41 17.82
C LEU A 145 -2.10 11.64 18.61
N PHE A 146 -2.23 11.10 19.82
CA PHE A 146 -3.36 11.34 20.71
C PHE A 146 -3.54 12.81 21.09
N GLU A 147 -2.45 13.54 21.27
CA GLU A 147 -2.50 14.98 21.55
C GLU A 147 -3.08 15.81 20.39
N LYS A 148 -3.02 15.27 19.16
CA LYS A 148 -3.58 15.92 17.97
C LYS A 148 -5.06 15.59 17.73
N ILE A 149 -5.60 14.62 18.46
CA ILE A 149 -6.97 14.13 18.26
C ILE A 149 -7.92 14.89 19.18
N ASP A 150 -8.81 15.64 18.58
CA ASP A 150 -9.98 16.26 19.22
C ASP A 150 -11.28 15.87 18.48
N ARG A 151 -12.42 16.25 19.06
CA ARG A 151 -13.76 15.95 18.49
C ARG A 151 -14.02 16.60 17.12
N SER A 152 -13.16 17.48 16.64
CA SER A 152 -13.27 18.07 15.31
C SER A 152 -12.70 17.17 14.21
N ILE A 153 -11.95 16.12 14.59
CA ILE A 153 -11.41 15.13 13.67
C ILE A 153 -12.50 14.12 13.29
N LYS A 154 -12.73 13.92 12.01
CA LYS A 154 -13.72 12.97 11.49
C LYS A 154 -13.16 11.58 11.31
N ALA A 155 -11.92 11.48 10.81
CA ALA A 155 -11.27 10.20 10.56
C ALA A 155 -9.74 10.29 10.68
N VAL A 156 -9.11 9.15 10.96
CA VAL A 156 -7.65 8.95 10.88
C VAL A 156 -7.38 7.84 9.88
N PHE A 157 -6.41 8.05 8.97
CA PHE A 157 -5.96 7.05 8.01
C PHE A 157 -4.62 6.49 8.44
N LEU A 158 -4.56 5.21 8.72
CA LEU A 158 -3.34 4.49 9.10
C LEU A 158 -2.97 3.48 8.02
N CYS A 159 -1.67 3.26 7.81
CA CYS A 159 -1.13 2.24 6.91
C CYS A 159 -0.20 1.32 7.71
N ASN A 160 -0.51 0.03 7.78
CA ASN A 160 0.18 -0.93 8.63
C ASN A 160 0.34 -2.32 7.97
N PRO A 161 1.50 -2.64 7.39
CA PRO A 161 2.76 -1.88 7.32
C PRO A 161 2.67 -0.63 6.45
N ASN A 162 3.36 0.43 6.90
CA ASN A 162 3.31 1.71 6.21
C ASN A 162 4.09 1.71 4.88
N ASN A 163 3.55 2.30 3.87
CA ASN A 163 4.19 2.55 2.59
C ASN A 163 4.46 4.07 2.45
N PRO A 164 5.71 4.55 2.38
CA PRO A 164 6.89 3.84 1.86
C PRO A 164 7.84 3.22 2.88
N THR A 165 7.62 3.36 4.17
CA THR A 165 8.64 3.10 5.21
C THR A 165 8.80 1.62 5.55
N SER A 166 7.84 0.78 5.16
CA SER A 166 7.78 -0.66 5.48
C SER A 166 7.67 -0.99 6.98
N LYS A 167 7.39 0.01 7.83
CA LYS A 167 7.30 -0.20 9.28
C LYS A 167 5.91 -0.67 9.69
N VAL A 168 5.87 -1.59 10.66
CA VAL A 168 4.65 -2.15 11.22
C VAL A 168 4.51 -1.77 12.69
N GLU A 169 3.30 -1.40 13.09
CA GLU A 169 2.90 -1.23 14.49
C GLU A 169 2.22 -2.50 15.00
N THR A 170 2.33 -2.77 16.29
CA THR A 170 1.70 -3.94 16.89
C THR A 170 0.18 -3.81 16.93
N LYS A 171 -0.53 -4.95 16.82
CA LYS A 171 -2.00 -5.02 16.98
C LYS A 171 -2.45 -4.27 18.22
N LYS A 172 -1.81 -4.50 19.36
CA LYS A 172 -2.15 -3.88 20.66
C LYS A 172 -2.18 -2.34 20.55
N LYS A 173 -1.13 -1.72 20.00
CA LYS A 173 -1.05 -0.25 19.88
C LYS A 173 -2.13 0.32 18.95
N ILE A 174 -2.39 -0.40 17.83
CA ILE A 174 -3.45 0.00 16.89
C ILE A 174 -4.81 -0.05 17.58
N LEU A 175 -5.10 -1.13 18.32
CA LEU A 175 -6.40 -1.29 18.99
C LEU A 175 -6.59 -0.29 20.13
N GLU A 176 -5.59 -0.04 20.97
CA GLU A 176 -5.63 1.02 21.99
C GLU A 176 -5.95 2.39 21.35
N PHE A 177 -5.39 2.65 20.17
CA PHE A 177 -5.68 3.85 19.41
C PHE A 177 -7.12 3.88 18.85
N VAL A 178 -7.59 2.75 18.31
CA VAL A 178 -8.97 2.60 17.78
C VAL A 178 -9.99 2.83 18.88
N GLU A 179 -9.80 2.23 20.08
CA GLU A 179 -10.66 2.42 21.24
C GLU A 179 -10.74 3.89 21.67
N GLU A 180 -9.61 4.57 21.67
CA GLU A 180 -9.57 5.98 22.05
C GLU A 180 -10.24 6.88 21.00
N CYS A 181 -10.13 6.53 19.71
CA CYS A 181 -10.86 7.17 18.64
C CYS A 181 -12.37 6.92 18.76
N GLU A 182 -12.79 5.70 19.11
CA GLU A 182 -14.20 5.35 19.27
C GLU A 182 -14.89 6.18 20.34
N LYS A 183 -14.24 6.39 21.50
CA LYS A 183 -14.73 7.27 22.57
C LYS A 183 -14.98 8.72 22.13
N ARG A 184 -14.32 9.13 21.04
CA ARG A 184 -14.43 10.47 20.45
C ARG A 184 -15.24 10.52 19.16
N GLU A 185 -15.88 9.40 18.78
CA GLU A 185 -16.67 9.24 17.54
C GLU A 185 -15.84 9.48 16.25
N ILE A 186 -14.55 9.07 16.27
CA ILE A 186 -13.62 9.22 15.17
C ILE A 186 -13.46 7.88 14.45
N LEU A 187 -13.60 7.90 13.12
CA LEU A 187 -13.40 6.71 12.29
C LEU A 187 -11.90 6.42 12.12
N VAL A 188 -11.53 5.16 12.08
CA VAL A 188 -10.18 4.70 11.78
C VAL A 188 -10.20 3.87 10.51
N PHE A 189 -9.54 4.38 9.47
CA PHE A 189 -9.23 3.66 8.25
C PHE A 189 -7.85 3.03 8.40
N LEU A 190 -7.75 1.70 8.31
CA LEU A 190 -6.50 0.95 8.46
C LEU A 190 -6.18 0.19 7.17
N ASP A 191 -5.08 0.54 6.51
CA ASP A 191 -4.60 -0.16 5.33
C ASP A 191 -3.60 -1.26 5.71
N GLU A 192 -4.02 -2.50 5.58
CA GLU A 192 -3.22 -3.69 5.79
C GLU A 192 -2.76 -4.37 4.47
N ALA A 193 -2.64 -3.63 3.37
CA ALA A 193 -2.31 -4.18 2.05
C ALA A 193 -0.99 -4.95 1.98
N PHE A 194 -0.08 -4.76 2.92
CA PHE A 194 1.23 -5.42 2.98
C PHE A 194 1.41 -6.35 4.18
N ILE A 195 0.38 -6.55 4.98
CA ILE A 195 0.48 -7.33 6.22
C ILE A 195 0.85 -8.80 5.95
N ASP A 196 0.42 -9.35 4.80
CA ASP A 196 0.71 -10.72 4.39
C ASP A 196 2.21 -10.99 4.13
N PHE A 197 3.06 -9.95 4.16
CA PHE A 197 4.51 -10.06 4.02
C PHE A 197 5.28 -9.87 5.34
N VAL A 198 4.56 -9.65 6.42
CA VAL A 198 5.15 -9.53 7.77
C VAL A 198 5.33 -10.92 8.37
N GLU A 199 6.41 -11.13 9.10
CA GLU A 199 6.60 -12.36 9.87
C GLU A 199 5.53 -12.46 10.96
N SER A 200 4.79 -13.57 11.01
CA SER A 200 3.67 -13.78 11.95
C SER A 200 2.56 -12.70 11.82
N PRO A 201 1.92 -12.57 10.67
CA PRO A 201 0.98 -11.48 10.38
C PRO A 201 -0.18 -11.37 11.37
N ASN A 202 -0.60 -12.47 12.00
CA ASN A 202 -1.67 -12.49 13.00
C ASN A 202 -1.34 -11.68 14.27
N ASN A 203 -0.06 -11.43 14.55
CA ASN A 203 0.35 -10.58 15.67
C ASN A 203 0.17 -9.07 15.40
N PHE A 204 -0.09 -8.71 14.15
CA PHE A 204 -0.15 -7.33 13.70
C PHE A 204 -1.49 -6.96 13.06
N SER A 205 -2.18 -7.92 12.44
CA SER A 205 -3.48 -7.70 11.82
C SER A 205 -4.59 -7.50 12.84
N CYS A 206 -5.46 -6.53 12.56
CA CYS A 206 -6.64 -6.23 13.37
C CYS A 206 -7.93 -6.83 12.80
N ILE A 207 -7.88 -7.67 11.78
CA ILE A 207 -9.08 -8.22 11.12
C ILE A 207 -10.04 -8.89 12.11
N GLN A 208 -9.53 -9.69 13.04
CA GLN A 208 -10.33 -10.44 14.00
C GLN A 208 -11.02 -9.53 15.05
N GLU A 209 -10.59 -8.29 15.17
CA GLU A 209 -11.09 -7.35 16.17
C GLU A 209 -12.17 -6.41 15.63
N VAL A 210 -12.46 -6.48 14.32
CA VAL A 210 -13.42 -5.56 13.68
C VAL A 210 -14.83 -5.67 14.25
N GLU A 211 -15.22 -6.84 14.74
CA GLU A 211 -16.54 -7.04 15.37
C GLU A 211 -16.69 -6.23 16.67
N ASN A 212 -15.58 -5.99 17.36
CA ASN A 212 -15.52 -5.29 18.63
C ASN A 212 -15.44 -3.76 18.49
N HIS A 213 -15.23 -3.23 17.27
CA HIS A 213 -14.97 -1.81 17.02
C HIS A 213 -15.84 -1.24 15.89
N ASN A 214 -16.84 -0.43 16.25
CA ASN A 214 -17.77 0.15 15.27
C ASN A 214 -17.15 1.22 14.38
N ASN A 215 -16.00 1.77 14.75
CA ASN A 215 -15.31 2.84 14.06
C ASN A 215 -14.14 2.36 13.19
N LEU A 216 -13.82 1.04 13.15
CA LEU A 216 -12.69 0.49 12.42
C LEU A 216 -13.10 -0.05 11.05
N PHE A 217 -12.41 0.38 10.00
CA PHE A 217 -12.48 -0.18 8.66
C PHE A 217 -11.09 -0.54 8.17
N ILE A 218 -10.90 -1.79 7.77
CA ILE A 218 -9.61 -2.36 7.31
C ILE A 218 -9.69 -2.66 5.83
N ILE A 219 -8.63 -2.37 5.06
CA ILE A 219 -8.50 -2.84 3.68
C ILE A 219 -7.34 -3.81 3.50
N ARG A 220 -7.50 -4.73 2.56
CA ARG A 220 -6.51 -5.71 2.10
C ARG A 220 -6.38 -5.72 0.59
N SER A 221 -5.22 -6.09 0.06
CA SER A 221 -4.93 -6.06 -1.36
C SER A 221 -4.43 -7.40 -1.89
N LEU A 222 -5.30 -8.15 -2.55
CA LEU A 222 -4.91 -9.40 -3.22
C LEU A 222 -3.94 -9.18 -4.39
N THR A 223 -3.91 -7.94 -4.93
CA THR A 223 -2.99 -7.58 -6.03
C THR A 223 -1.53 -7.68 -5.61
N LYS A 224 -1.21 -7.49 -4.32
CA LYS A 224 0.14 -7.59 -3.77
C LYS A 224 0.45 -9.01 -3.34
N SER A 225 -0.43 -9.57 -2.52
CA SER A 225 -0.29 -10.89 -1.90
C SER A 225 -0.11 -11.99 -2.94
N PHE A 226 -0.93 -12.02 -3.97
CA PHE A 226 -0.88 -13.04 -5.03
C PHE A 226 -0.22 -12.56 -6.33
N ALA A 227 0.45 -11.40 -6.34
CA ALA A 227 1.11 -10.82 -7.53
C ALA A 227 0.18 -10.73 -8.77
N ILE A 228 -1.05 -10.29 -8.58
CA ILE A 228 -2.08 -10.14 -9.62
C ILE A 228 -2.54 -8.68 -9.80
N PRO A 229 -1.64 -7.68 -9.92
CA PRO A 229 -2.03 -6.27 -9.97
C PRO A 229 -2.93 -5.95 -11.17
N GLY A 230 -2.83 -6.70 -12.26
CA GLY A 230 -3.65 -6.52 -13.47
C GLY A 230 -5.11 -6.90 -13.29
N LEU A 231 -5.46 -7.77 -12.32
CA LEU A 231 -6.85 -8.18 -12.08
C LEU A 231 -7.67 -7.14 -11.34
N ARG A 232 -7.03 -6.23 -10.62
CA ARG A 232 -7.70 -5.17 -9.88
C ARG A 232 -8.73 -5.72 -8.88
N VAL A 233 -8.28 -6.37 -7.80
CA VAL A 233 -9.13 -6.92 -6.76
C VAL A 233 -8.54 -6.70 -5.37
N GLY A 234 -9.38 -6.27 -4.43
CA GLY A 234 -9.09 -6.11 -3.02
C GLY A 234 -10.38 -6.19 -2.22
N TYR A 235 -10.27 -6.16 -0.92
CA TYR A 235 -11.44 -6.21 -0.04
C TYR A 235 -11.25 -5.32 1.17
N GLY A 236 -12.37 -4.93 1.77
CA GLY A 236 -12.45 -4.22 3.02
C GLY A 236 -13.24 -5.01 4.04
N ILE A 237 -12.91 -4.82 5.31
CA ILE A 237 -13.58 -5.45 6.45
C ILE A 237 -13.89 -4.35 7.45
N GLY A 238 -15.13 -4.32 7.93
CA GLY A 238 -15.60 -3.32 8.88
C GLY A 238 -16.78 -3.82 9.69
N SER A 239 -17.24 -3.02 10.64
CA SER A 239 -18.50 -3.30 11.33
C SER A 239 -19.65 -3.34 10.31
N LYS A 240 -20.69 -4.12 10.60
CA LYS A 240 -21.87 -4.25 9.70
C LYS A 240 -22.46 -2.90 9.27
N PRO A 241 -22.57 -1.87 10.16
CA PRO A 241 -23.02 -0.55 9.72
C PRO A 241 -22.12 0.12 8.70
N ILE A 242 -20.79 0.07 8.89
CA ILE A 242 -19.81 0.62 7.93
C ILE A 242 -20.00 -0.04 6.58
N ILE A 243 -19.98 -1.37 6.54
CA ILE A 243 -20.11 -2.14 5.29
C ILE A 243 -21.44 -1.85 4.60
N ARG A 244 -22.55 -1.82 5.33
CA ARG A 244 -23.88 -1.52 4.76
C ARG A 244 -23.91 -0.17 4.04
N TYR A 245 -23.35 0.89 4.62
CA TYR A 245 -23.36 2.20 3.98
C TYR A 245 -22.39 2.26 2.79
N MET A 246 -21.26 1.59 2.87
CA MET A 246 -20.34 1.48 1.74
C MET A 246 -20.95 0.67 0.58
N GLU A 247 -21.63 -0.44 0.87
CA GLU A 247 -22.36 -1.24 -0.15
C GLU A 247 -23.44 -0.39 -0.87
N ASN A 248 -24.15 0.47 -0.15
CA ASN A 248 -25.16 1.34 -0.74
C ASN A 248 -24.57 2.40 -1.71
N ALA A 249 -23.30 2.74 -1.54
CA ALA A 249 -22.65 3.81 -2.31
C ALA A 249 -21.68 3.31 -3.39
N ARG A 250 -21.27 2.03 -3.35
CA ARG A 250 -20.37 1.48 -4.35
C ARG A 250 -20.98 1.44 -5.75
N LEU A 251 -20.14 1.45 -6.76
CA LEU A 251 -20.57 1.24 -8.14
C LEU A 251 -21.09 -0.19 -8.33
N SER A 252 -22.16 -0.34 -9.13
CA SER A 252 -22.62 -1.67 -9.55
C SER A 252 -21.53 -2.36 -10.38
N TRP A 253 -21.35 -3.67 -10.20
CA TRP A 253 -20.38 -4.51 -10.93
C TRP A 253 -18.92 -4.02 -10.85
N ASN A 254 -18.55 -3.38 -9.76
CA ASN A 254 -17.25 -2.75 -9.55
C ASN A 254 -16.05 -3.70 -9.68
N VAL A 255 -16.23 -5.00 -9.42
CA VAL A 255 -15.19 -6.03 -9.58
C VAL A 255 -15.55 -6.97 -10.72
N ASN A 256 -14.69 -7.10 -11.72
CA ASN A 256 -14.93 -7.92 -12.90
C ASN A 256 -15.05 -9.41 -12.55
N THR A 257 -15.80 -10.16 -13.38
CA THR A 257 -16.14 -11.59 -13.19
C THR A 257 -14.88 -12.45 -12.96
N ILE A 258 -13.86 -12.27 -13.79
CA ILE A 258 -12.63 -13.08 -13.70
C ILE A 258 -11.90 -12.80 -12.38
N ALA A 259 -11.80 -11.53 -11.98
CA ALA A 259 -11.15 -11.16 -10.73
C ALA A 259 -11.85 -11.77 -9.51
N GLN A 260 -13.20 -11.78 -9.48
CA GLN A 260 -13.96 -12.39 -8.38
C GLN A 260 -13.71 -13.90 -8.30
N LEU A 261 -13.83 -14.60 -9.43
CA LEU A 261 -13.71 -16.06 -9.48
C LEU A 261 -12.28 -16.54 -9.22
N VAL A 262 -11.29 -15.89 -9.82
CA VAL A 262 -9.88 -16.22 -9.63
C VAL A 262 -9.44 -15.90 -8.20
N ALA A 263 -9.82 -14.75 -7.65
CA ALA A 263 -9.46 -14.38 -6.29
C ALA A 263 -10.06 -15.33 -5.25
N SER A 264 -11.32 -15.77 -5.45
CA SER A 264 -11.95 -16.78 -4.59
C SER A 264 -11.14 -18.09 -4.57
N LYS A 265 -10.71 -18.59 -5.74
CA LYS A 265 -9.87 -19.78 -5.85
C LYS A 265 -8.49 -19.60 -5.20
N LEU A 266 -7.85 -18.45 -5.42
CA LEU A 266 -6.55 -18.14 -4.81
C LEU A 266 -6.61 -18.16 -3.28
N ILE A 267 -7.66 -17.60 -2.69
CA ILE A 267 -7.86 -17.60 -1.23
C ILE A 267 -8.07 -19.02 -0.72
N ASN A 268 -8.94 -19.80 -1.38
CA ASN A 268 -9.29 -21.15 -0.92
C ASN A 268 -8.18 -22.18 -1.12
N GLU A 269 -7.38 -22.06 -2.19
CA GLU A 269 -6.51 -23.15 -2.66
C GLU A 269 -5.01 -22.80 -2.59
N CYS A 270 -4.63 -21.49 -2.52
CA CYS A 270 -3.25 -21.07 -2.69
C CYS A 270 -2.75 -20.16 -1.55
N TYR A 271 -3.41 -20.11 -0.39
CA TYR A 271 -3.02 -19.17 0.68
C TYR A 271 -1.64 -19.49 1.27
N ASP A 272 -1.20 -20.76 1.22
CA ASP A 272 0.15 -21.20 1.59
C ASP A 272 1.28 -20.54 0.75
N HIS A 273 0.93 -20.02 -0.45
CA HIS A 273 1.85 -19.23 -1.27
C HIS A 273 2.40 -18.00 -0.54
N LEU A 274 1.62 -17.42 0.37
CA LEU A 274 2.03 -16.26 1.17
C LEU A 274 3.07 -16.66 2.23
N GLU A 275 2.92 -17.82 2.85
CA GLU A 275 3.93 -18.34 3.77
C GLU A 275 5.26 -18.63 3.08
N LYS A 276 5.19 -19.18 1.85
CA LYS A 276 6.37 -19.39 1.01
C LYS A 276 7.06 -18.06 0.67
N ALA A 277 6.27 -17.02 0.39
CA ALA A 277 6.79 -15.68 0.12
C ALA A 277 7.51 -15.09 1.34
N ILE A 278 6.95 -15.18 2.54
CA ILE A 278 7.59 -14.72 3.78
C ILE A 278 8.93 -15.44 3.98
N LYS A 279 8.95 -16.78 3.79
CA LYS A 279 10.19 -17.60 3.91
C LYS A 279 11.25 -17.17 2.89
N ALA A 280 10.86 -16.79 1.68
CA ALA A 280 11.78 -16.30 0.65
C ALA A 280 12.27 -14.87 0.92
N ILE A 281 11.42 -14.00 1.44
CA ILE A 281 11.74 -12.60 1.74
C ILE A 281 12.74 -12.48 2.89
N LYS A 282 12.62 -13.27 3.93
CA LYS A 282 13.40 -13.14 5.17
C LYS A 282 14.92 -13.16 4.96
N PRO A 283 15.54 -14.14 4.28
CA PRO A 283 16.99 -14.17 4.04
C PRO A 283 17.44 -13.00 3.16
N GLU A 284 16.67 -12.66 2.13
CA GLU A 284 16.98 -11.56 1.21
C GLU A 284 16.91 -10.20 1.90
N LYS A 285 15.94 -10.01 2.78
CA LYS A 285 15.82 -8.83 3.62
C LYS A 285 17.10 -8.58 4.43
N ASN A 286 17.60 -9.59 5.12
CA ASN A 286 18.82 -9.50 5.91
C ASN A 286 20.04 -9.23 5.00
N ARG A 287 20.17 -9.99 3.92
CA ARG A 287 21.29 -9.88 2.98
C ARG A 287 21.40 -8.51 2.33
N ILE A 288 20.28 -7.96 1.86
CA ILE A 288 20.25 -6.62 1.26
C ILE A 288 20.57 -5.57 2.30
N PHE A 289 19.96 -5.65 3.48
CA PHE A 289 20.20 -4.69 4.57
C PHE A 289 21.69 -4.64 4.93
N ASP A 290 22.31 -5.80 5.21
CA ASP A 290 23.71 -5.91 5.58
C ASP A 290 24.64 -5.40 4.47
N THR A 291 24.29 -5.64 3.22
CA THR A 291 25.07 -5.17 2.06
C THR A 291 25.03 -3.65 1.94
N LEU A 292 23.85 -3.04 2.03
CA LEU A 292 23.71 -1.59 1.91
C LEU A 292 24.27 -0.84 3.11
N GLN A 293 24.13 -1.37 4.32
CA GLN A 293 24.63 -0.76 5.55
C GLN A 293 26.16 -0.67 5.58
N LYS A 294 26.88 -1.56 4.90
CA LYS A 294 28.35 -1.49 4.76
C LYS A 294 28.83 -0.27 4.01
N THR A 295 27.96 0.40 3.29
CA THR A 295 28.31 1.63 2.56
C THR A 295 28.01 2.87 3.42
N LYS A 296 28.75 3.96 3.18
CA LYS A 296 28.46 5.25 3.83
C LYS A 296 27.39 6.08 3.11
N PHE A 297 26.96 5.60 1.94
CA PHE A 297 26.14 6.34 0.99
C PHE A 297 24.67 5.95 1.03
N TYR A 298 24.40 4.70 1.37
CA TYR A 298 23.04 4.18 1.56
C TYR A 298 22.76 4.00 3.04
N LYS A 299 21.61 4.52 3.49
CA LYS A 299 21.13 4.28 4.86
C LYS A 299 19.79 3.57 4.77
N PRO A 300 19.80 2.23 4.71
CA PRO A 300 18.55 1.45 4.66
C PRO A 300 17.85 1.48 6.01
N ILE A 301 16.53 1.61 5.98
CA ILE A 301 15.68 1.33 7.13
C ILE A 301 15.35 -0.16 7.05
N TYR A 302 15.57 -0.91 8.14
CA TYR A 302 15.25 -2.33 8.17
C TYR A 302 13.75 -2.55 7.96
N PRO A 303 13.33 -3.28 6.91
CA PRO A 303 11.92 -3.39 6.56
C PRO A 303 11.22 -4.46 7.38
N ASP A 304 9.95 -4.22 7.72
CA ASP A 304 9.11 -5.23 8.34
C ASP A 304 8.32 -6.03 7.29
N ALA A 305 8.05 -5.44 6.09
CA ALA A 305 7.40 -6.09 4.95
C ALA A 305 8.38 -6.42 3.81
N ASN A 306 7.92 -6.46 2.57
CA ASN A 306 8.65 -6.91 1.38
C ASN A 306 9.30 -5.79 0.55
N PHE A 307 9.61 -4.64 1.14
CA PHE A 307 10.26 -3.52 0.43
C PHE A 307 11.12 -2.68 1.36
N PHE A 308 12.18 -2.11 0.79
CA PHE A 308 13.09 -1.20 1.46
C PHE A 308 12.73 0.26 1.22
N PHE A 309 12.91 1.08 2.25
CA PHE A 309 12.97 2.52 2.18
C PHE A 309 14.39 2.95 2.54
N VAL A 310 15.11 3.54 1.58
CA VAL A 310 16.56 3.76 1.70
C VAL A 310 16.88 5.22 1.50
N ARG A 311 17.55 5.84 2.47
CA ARG A 311 18.06 7.19 2.33
C ARG A 311 19.30 7.20 1.43
N ILE A 312 19.31 8.09 0.45
CA ILE A 312 20.29 8.15 -0.65
C ILE A 312 20.97 9.51 -0.81
N ASP A 313 20.68 10.48 0.05
CA ASP A 313 21.27 11.84 0.00
C ASP A 313 22.81 11.85 0.13
N GLY A 314 23.39 10.79 0.72
CA GLY A 314 24.82 10.55 0.72
C GLY A 314 25.47 10.42 -0.66
N LEU A 315 24.66 10.17 -1.70
CA LEU A 315 25.09 10.12 -3.11
C LEU A 315 25.19 11.51 -3.75
N GLY A 316 24.68 12.58 -3.11
CA GLY A 316 24.58 13.91 -3.67
C GLY A 316 23.52 14.07 -4.77
N ILE A 317 22.59 13.13 -4.87
CA ILE A 317 21.47 13.14 -5.84
C ILE A 317 20.13 12.89 -5.11
N ASN A 318 19.04 13.36 -5.71
CA ASN A 318 17.70 13.14 -5.19
C ASN A 318 17.06 11.85 -5.72
N SER A 319 15.87 11.52 -5.23
CA SER A 319 15.11 10.31 -5.57
C SER A 319 14.82 10.19 -7.08
N GLN A 320 14.45 11.28 -7.73
CA GLN A 320 14.15 11.31 -9.16
C GLN A 320 15.40 11.04 -10.01
N GLU A 321 16.53 11.64 -9.63
CA GLU A 321 17.81 11.44 -10.30
C GLU A 321 18.32 10.02 -10.08
N PHE A 322 18.13 9.47 -8.88
CA PHE A 322 18.47 8.08 -8.59
C PHE A 322 17.65 7.12 -9.46
N LYS A 323 16.33 7.30 -9.56
CA LYS A 323 15.46 6.53 -10.46
C LYS A 323 15.97 6.59 -11.92
N LYS A 324 16.28 7.79 -12.43
CA LYS A 324 16.83 7.97 -13.80
C LYS A 324 18.15 7.23 -13.99
N THR A 325 18.99 7.20 -12.96
CA THR A 325 20.28 6.51 -13.00
C THR A 325 20.10 5.00 -13.01
N MET A 326 19.22 4.45 -12.17
CA MET A 326 18.90 3.02 -12.12
C MET A 326 18.27 2.52 -13.43
N LEU A 327 17.48 3.34 -14.11
CA LEU A 327 16.90 3.02 -15.42
C LEU A 327 17.95 2.79 -16.51
N LYS A 328 19.14 3.39 -16.41
CA LYS A 328 20.26 3.07 -17.34
C LYS A 328 20.72 1.61 -17.25
N TRP A 329 20.46 0.99 -16.10
CA TRP A 329 20.72 -0.43 -15.82
C TRP A 329 19.48 -1.31 -15.97
N LYS A 330 18.43 -0.78 -16.65
CA LYS A 330 17.14 -1.45 -16.83
C LYS A 330 16.46 -1.84 -15.52
N ILE A 331 16.67 -1.06 -14.46
CA ILE A 331 16.05 -1.28 -13.14
C ILE A 331 15.16 -0.08 -12.82
N LEU A 332 13.88 -0.35 -12.59
CA LEU A 332 12.90 0.65 -12.20
C LEU A 332 12.71 0.62 -10.67
N VAL A 333 13.17 1.66 -9.97
CA VAL A 333 12.91 1.89 -8.54
C VAL A 333 11.86 2.98 -8.35
N ARG A 334 11.30 3.07 -7.15
CA ARG A 334 10.30 4.10 -6.83
C ARG A 334 10.97 5.43 -6.49
N ASP A 335 10.63 6.47 -7.25
CA ASP A 335 10.86 7.86 -6.88
C ASP A 335 9.94 8.23 -5.72
N CYS A 336 10.52 8.62 -4.59
CA CYS A 336 9.79 8.90 -3.37
C CYS A 336 9.43 10.38 -3.18
N THR A 337 9.75 11.26 -4.11
CA THR A 337 9.49 12.71 -4.03
C THR A 337 8.00 13.00 -3.76
N SER A 338 7.12 12.21 -4.34
CA SER A 338 5.67 12.38 -4.22
C SER A 338 5.12 12.10 -2.82
N PHE A 339 5.83 11.36 -1.95
CA PHE A 339 5.40 11.15 -0.56
C PHE A 339 5.57 12.37 0.35
N GLY A 340 6.08 13.48 -0.19
CA GLY A 340 6.33 14.72 0.54
C GLY A 340 7.73 14.79 1.17
N SER A 341 8.13 15.99 1.63
CA SER A 341 9.43 16.19 2.29
C SER A 341 9.50 15.41 3.60
N PRO A 342 10.64 14.73 3.92
CA PRO A 342 11.92 14.78 3.20
C PRO A 342 12.14 13.60 2.21
N CYS A 343 11.07 13.04 1.63
CA CYS A 343 11.16 11.79 0.86
C CYS A 343 11.92 11.91 -0.48
N GLU A 344 12.20 13.14 -0.95
CA GLU A 344 13.12 13.37 -2.08
C GLU A 344 14.54 12.86 -1.83
N LYS A 345 14.90 12.62 -0.56
CA LYS A 345 16.19 12.04 -0.13
C LYS A 345 16.19 10.51 -0.08
N TYR A 346 15.07 9.87 -0.40
CA TYR A 346 14.88 8.44 -0.27
C TYR A 346 14.49 7.80 -1.59
N THR A 347 14.80 6.52 -1.72
CA THR A 347 14.23 5.63 -2.74
C THR A 347 13.52 4.46 -2.07
N ARG A 348 12.55 3.87 -2.75
CA ARG A 348 11.90 2.62 -2.31
C ARG A 348 12.04 1.57 -3.40
N PHE A 349 12.35 0.35 -3.01
CA PHE A 349 12.38 -0.79 -3.91
C PHE A 349 11.87 -2.06 -3.22
N ALA A 350 11.21 -2.92 -3.99
CA ALA A 350 10.71 -4.21 -3.52
C ALA A 350 11.85 -5.21 -3.33
N ILE A 351 11.65 -6.17 -2.43
CA ILE A 351 12.48 -7.37 -2.34
C ILE A 351 11.96 -8.35 -3.39
N LYS A 352 12.84 -8.87 -4.22
CA LYS A 352 12.56 -9.83 -5.29
C LYS A 352 13.27 -11.17 -5.05
N THR A 353 13.39 -11.99 -6.08
CA THR A 353 14.22 -13.22 -6.01
C THR A 353 15.69 -12.88 -5.85
N PRO A 354 16.54 -13.81 -5.32
CA PRO A 354 17.96 -13.57 -5.13
C PRO A 354 18.66 -13.04 -6.39
N GLU A 355 18.38 -13.65 -7.55
CA GLU A 355 19.02 -13.28 -8.81
C GLU A 355 18.66 -11.85 -9.27
N LYS A 356 17.42 -11.42 -9.00
CA LYS A 356 16.97 -10.06 -9.30
C LYS A 356 17.55 -9.06 -8.31
N ASN A 357 17.60 -9.42 -7.03
CA ASN A 357 18.20 -8.59 -6.00
C ASN A 357 19.71 -8.40 -6.22
N ASP A 358 20.42 -9.41 -6.76
CA ASP A 358 21.83 -9.29 -7.13
C ASP A 358 22.04 -8.22 -8.21
N LYS A 359 21.19 -8.21 -9.24
CA LYS A 359 21.23 -7.16 -10.27
C LYS A 359 21.00 -5.76 -9.70
N LEU A 360 20.05 -5.63 -8.77
CA LEU A 360 19.79 -4.36 -8.09
C LEU A 360 21.01 -3.90 -7.30
N ILE A 361 21.61 -4.78 -6.50
CA ILE A 361 22.78 -4.48 -5.66
C ILE A 361 23.99 -4.14 -6.53
N GLU A 362 24.21 -4.87 -7.62
CA GLU A 362 25.28 -4.61 -8.58
C GLU A 362 25.13 -3.19 -9.18
N ALA A 363 23.95 -2.85 -9.69
CA ALA A 363 23.67 -1.52 -10.21
C ALA A 363 23.90 -0.41 -9.17
N MET A 364 23.46 -0.62 -7.94
CA MET A 364 23.68 0.32 -6.83
C MET A 364 25.18 0.48 -6.51
N ASN A 365 25.97 -0.60 -6.56
CA ASN A 365 27.40 -0.55 -6.32
C ASN A 365 28.15 0.17 -7.46
N ILE A 366 27.72 -0.01 -8.71
CA ILE A 366 28.31 0.71 -9.86
C ILE A 366 28.10 2.22 -9.72
N ILE A 367 26.94 2.66 -9.25
CA ILE A 367 26.69 4.10 -8.98
C ILE A 367 27.73 4.64 -7.98
N LEU A 368 28.09 3.88 -6.95
CA LEU A 368 29.12 4.30 -5.97
C LEU A 368 30.49 4.48 -6.62
N THR A 369 30.85 3.66 -7.61
CA THR A 369 32.15 3.79 -8.30
C THR A 369 32.23 5.06 -9.16
N HIS A 370 31.11 5.50 -9.72
CA HIS A 370 31.02 6.72 -10.51
C HIS A 370 31.05 8.00 -9.64
N ILE A 371 30.44 7.96 -8.47
CA ILE A 371 30.43 9.08 -7.52
C ILE A 371 31.82 9.29 -6.88
N LYS A 372 32.57 8.19 -6.63
CA LYS A 372 33.90 8.23 -6.04
C LYS A 372 35.00 8.78 -6.98
N LYS A 373 34.73 8.94 -8.27
CA LYS A 373 35.66 9.61 -9.18
C LYS A 373 35.45 11.12 -9.06
N PRO A 374 36.38 11.91 -8.48
CA PRO A 374 36.30 13.35 -8.57
C PRO A 374 36.24 13.74 -10.05
N LYS A 375 35.48 14.76 -10.41
CA LYS A 375 35.59 15.42 -11.71
C LYS A 375 37.01 15.98 -11.82
N ASN A 376 37.96 15.14 -12.22
CA ASN A 376 39.27 15.60 -12.61
C ASN A 376 39.13 16.23 -13.99
N GLY A 377 39.26 17.54 -14.04
CA GLY A 377 39.49 18.27 -15.27
C GLY A 377 38.58 19.46 -15.50
N GLU A 378 38.74 20.49 -14.72
CA GLU A 378 38.69 21.88 -15.17
C GLU A 378 39.65 22.66 -14.25
N MET A 379 40.92 22.69 -14.67
CA MET A 379 41.83 23.79 -14.38
C MET A 379 41.95 24.63 -15.64
#